data_f609d421c903b1b779b1bc24dde0cb32
#
_entry.id   f609d421c903b1b779b1bc24dde0cb32
#
_cell.length_a   1.000
_cell.length_b   1.000
_cell.length_c   1.000
_cell.angle_alpha   90.00
_cell.angle_beta   90.00
_cell.angle_gamma   90.00
#
_symmetry.space_group_name_H-M   'P 1'
#
loop_
_entity.id
_entity.type
_entity.pdbx_description
1 polymer ?
#
loop_
_entity_poly.entity_id
_entity_poly.type
_entity_poly.pdbx_seq_one_letter_code
_entity_poly.pdbx_strand_id
1 'polypeptide(L)'
;VIEHGLLKKADGGIIIIDDIHLMDPSLITVILSAAETGKVIIERDGLSSGYQTDFKIIATLNQDEGELTPHIIDRFSLCAICPAITDPILRRQFLKEALIKSPGDLEDSALTGTNNLQRDMILKACHRYQYIHIPDGIVDLITGIAFELGVKGHRGEIAHSSAASALAALNERDQVSIDDISATLQISLQHRKCDNQKKSPPSHGNDKNQSSSPDSENKKEGDGFS
;
A
#
# COMPACT_ATOMS: atom_id res chain seq x y z
N VAL A 1 -31.21 -9.12 -17.11
CA VAL A 1 -30.98 -7.81 -16.47
C VAL A 1 -29.64 -7.91 -15.76
N ILE A 2 -28.67 -7.09 -16.13
CA ILE A 2 -27.36 -7.02 -15.44
C ILE A 2 -27.57 -6.09 -14.24
N GLU A 3 -27.50 -6.63 -13.03
CA GLU A 3 -27.44 -5.80 -11.83
C GLU A 3 -26.04 -5.23 -11.63
N HIS A 4 -25.98 -3.94 -11.37
CA HIS A 4 -24.71 -3.28 -11.09
C HIS A 4 -24.16 -3.70 -9.72
N GLY A 5 -22.96 -4.29 -9.71
CA GLY A 5 -22.24 -4.66 -8.50
C GLY A 5 -21.76 -3.45 -7.68
N LEU A 6 -21.21 -3.73 -6.49
CA LEU A 6 -20.71 -2.71 -5.56
C LEU A 6 -19.67 -1.77 -6.19
N LEU A 7 -18.75 -2.29 -7.02
CA LEU A 7 -17.73 -1.48 -7.67
C LEU A 7 -18.31 -0.43 -8.62
N LYS A 8 -19.42 -0.74 -9.30
CA LYS A 8 -20.11 0.25 -10.14
C LYS A 8 -20.87 1.29 -9.33
N LYS A 9 -21.42 0.88 -8.19
CA LYS A 9 -22.11 1.80 -7.28
C LYS A 9 -21.15 2.79 -6.61
N ALA A 10 -19.87 2.40 -6.47
CA ALA A 10 -18.81 3.22 -5.89
C ALA A 10 -18.15 4.17 -6.89
N ASP A 11 -18.57 4.17 -8.16
CA ASP A 11 -18.02 5.01 -9.21
C ASP A 11 -18.06 6.50 -8.84
N GLY A 12 -16.94 7.19 -8.89
CA GLY A 12 -16.76 8.56 -8.43
C GLY A 12 -16.67 8.74 -6.91
N GLY A 13 -16.65 7.65 -6.15
CA GLY A 13 -16.71 7.67 -4.68
C GLY A 13 -15.55 6.97 -3.98
N ILE A 14 -15.83 6.48 -2.78
CA ILE A 14 -14.87 5.81 -1.90
C ILE A 14 -15.45 4.46 -1.46
N ILE A 15 -14.63 3.41 -1.52
CA ILE A 15 -14.90 2.12 -0.89
C ILE A 15 -14.15 2.06 0.43
N ILE A 16 -14.86 1.82 1.51
CA ILE A 16 -14.27 1.59 2.82
C ILE A 16 -14.32 0.08 3.09
N ILE A 17 -13.16 -0.50 3.39
CA ILE A 17 -12.99 -1.91 3.72
C ILE A 17 -12.49 -1.99 5.15
N ASP A 18 -13.35 -2.43 6.05
CA ASP A 18 -12.96 -2.65 7.44
C ASP A 18 -12.36 -4.04 7.58
N ASP A 19 -11.27 -4.15 8.36
CA ASP A 19 -10.54 -5.40 8.61
C ASP A 19 -10.21 -6.19 7.33
N ILE A 20 -9.54 -5.52 6.39
CA ILE A 20 -9.22 -6.09 5.06
C ILE A 20 -8.49 -7.44 5.13
N HIS A 21 -7.77 -7.73 6.23
CA HIS A 21 -7.06 -9.00 6.44
C HIS A 21 -8.00 -10.22 6.53
N LEU A 22 -9.30 -10.01 6.86
CA LEU A 22 -10.32 -11.06 6.91
C LEU A 22 -10.91 -11.39 5.53
N MET A 23 -10.63 -10.56 4.52
CA MET A 23 -11.15 -10.73 3.18
C MET A 23 -10.30 -11.74 2.38
N ASP A 24 -10.95 -12.47 1.46
CA ASP A 24 -10.23 -13.37 0.55
C ASP A 24 -9.21 -12.58 -0.31
N PRO A 25 -7.93 -13.01 -0.36
CA PRO A 25 -6.88 -12.30 -1.11
C PRO A 25 -7.18 -12.15 -2.61
N SER A 26 -7.92 -13.07 -3.20
CA SER A 26 -8.32 -12.98 -4.61
C SER A 26 -9.30 -11.83 -4.83
N LEU A 27 -10.24 -11.66 -3.91
CA LEU A 27 -11.21 -10.56 -3.96
C LEU A 27 -10.52 -9.21 -3.74
N ILE A 28 -9.60 -9.12 -2.78
CA ILE A 28 -8.77 -7.92 -2.57
C ILE A 28 -8.04 -7.55 -3.87
N THR A 29 -7.43 -8.54 -4.53
CA THR A 29 -6.70 -8.34 -5.78
C THR A 29 -7.60 -7.80 -6.90
N VAL A 30 -8.82 -8.29 -7.03
CA VAL A 30 -9.80 -7.81 -8.02
C VAL A 30 -10.19 -6.35 -7.74
N ILE A 31 -10.49 -6.01 -6.48
CA ILE A 31 -10.88 -4.65 -6.07
C ILE A 31 -9.72 -3.68 -6.34
N LEU A 32 -8.51 -4.02 -5.92
CA LEU A 32 -7.32 -3.19 -6.14
C LEU A 32 -7.02 -3.02 -7.63
N SER A 33 -7.16 -4.09 -8.44
CA SER A 33 -6.98 -4.00 -9.89
C SER A 33 -7.99 -3.09 -10.55
N ALA A 34 -9.26 -3.14 -10.13
CA ALA A 34 -10.30 -2.24 -10.62
C ALA A 34 -9.99 -0.78 -10.28
N ALA A 35 -9.52 -0.50 -9.06
CA ALA A 35 -9.12 0.86 -8.65
C ALA A 35 -7.90 1.38 -9.41
N GLU A 36 -6.90 0.52 -9.69
CA GLU A 36 -5.69 0.90 -10.44
C GLU A 36 -5.95 1.12 -11.93
N THR A 37 -6.76 0.25 -12.54
CA THR A 37 -6.97 0.28 -14.00
C THR A 37 -8.14 1.16 -14.42
N GLY A 38 -9.01 1.53 -13.49
CA GLY A 38 -10.26 2.25 -13.78
C GLY A 38 -11.27 1.41 -14.58
N LYS A 39 -11.10 0.07 -14.57
CA LYS A 39 -11.93 -0.84 -15.39
C LYS A 39 -12.25 -2.11 -14.62
N VAL A 40 -13.47 -2.59 -14.80
CA VAL A 40 -13.90 -3.92 -14.36
C VAL A 40 -14.26 -4.71 -15.60
N ILE A 41 -13.67 -5.91 -15.75
CA ILE A 41 -13.98 -6.86 -16.81
C ILE A 41 -14.63 -8.08 -16.15
N ILE A 42 -15.79 -8.46 -16.64
CA ILE A 42 -16.55 -9.61 -16.20
C ILE A 42 -16.62 -10.59 -17.35
N GLU A 43 -16.04 -11.76 -17.14
CA GLU A 43 -16.09 -12.87 -18.11
C GLU A 43 -16.87 -14.02 -17.47
N ARG A 44 -18.03 -14.35 -18.02
CA ARG A 44 -18.85 -15.43 -17.54
C ARG A 44 -19.59 -16.09 -18.68
N ASP A 45 -19.57 -17.42 -18.73
CA ASP A 45 -20.32 -18.24 -19.70
C ASP A 45 -20.10 -17.83 -21.17
N GLY A 46 -18.85 -17.43 -21.52
CA GLY A 46 -18.50 -16.98 -22.88
C GLY A 46 -18.93 -15.55 -23.22
N LEU A 47 -19.54 -14.84 -22.28
CA LEU A 47 -19.86 -13.43 -22.41
C LEU A 47 -18.78 -12.59 -21.71
N SER A 48 -18.21 -11.63 -22.42
CA SER A 48 -17.31 -10.62 -21.85
C SER A 48 -18.04 -9.27 -21.81
N SER A 49 -18.12 -8.67 -20.65
CA SER A 49 -18.67 -7.34 -20.44
C SER A 49 -17.73 -6.56 -19.54
N GLY A 50 -17.58 -5.26 -19.81
CA GLY A 50 -16.73 -4.40 -18.99
C GLY A 50 -17.35 -3.01 -18.82
N TYR A 51 -16.99 -2.34 -17.75
CA TYR A 51 -17.36 -0.96 -17.51
C TYR A 51 -16.20 -0.20 -16.87
N GLN A 52 -16.21 1.12 -17.07
CA GLN A 52 -15.28 2.02 -16.40
C GLN A 52 -15.80 2.35 -14.99
N THR A 53 -14.87 2.51 -14.06
CA THR A 53 -15.15 2.91 -12.68
C THR A 53 -13.95 3.66 -12.13
N ASP A 54 -14.18 4.74 -11.42
CA ASP A 54 -13.15 5.50 -10.69
C ASP A 54 -13.58 5.60 -9.23
N PHE A 55 -12.90 4.90 -8.35
CA PHE A 55 -13.14 4.97 -6.91
C PHE A 55 -11.82 4.92 -6.15
N LYS A 56 -11.84 5.44 -4.93
CA LYS A 56 -10.71 5.36 -4.00
C LYS A 56 -10.98 4.31 -2.95
N ILE A 57 -9.94 3.72 -2.39
CA ILE A 57 -10.05 2.69 -1.36
C ILE A 57 -9.45 3.22 -0.06
N ILE A 58 -10.21 3.08 1.03
CA ILE A 58 -9.72 3.22 2.39
C ILE A 58 -9.91 1.87 3.07
N ALA A 59 -8.82 1.30 3.58
CA ALA A 59 -8.89 0.01 4.26
C ALA A 59 -8.29 0.13 5.67
N THR A 60 -8.89 -0.59 6.62
CA THR A 60 -8.34 -0.76 7.97
C THR A 60 -7.71 -2.14 8.11
N LEU A 61 -6.70 -2.23 8.96
CA LEU A 61 -5.99 -3.47 9.28
C LEU A 61 -5.60 -3.43 10.75
N ASN A 62 -5.96 -4.47 11.49
CA ASN A 62 -5.41 -4.72 12.82
C ASN A 62 -4.21 -5.66 12.70
N GLN A 63 -3.01 -5.14 12.97
CA GLN A 63 -1.77 -5.91 12.85
C GLN A 63 -1.67 -7.08 13.86
N ASP A 64 -2.39 -7.00 14.98
CA ASP A 64 -2.40 -8.07 15.99
C ASP A 64 -3.26 -9.27 15.56
N GLU A 65 -4.18 -9.07 14.60
CA GLU A 65 -5.13 -10.10 14.15
C GLU A 65 -4.76 -10.72 12.82
N GLY A 66 -3.93 -10.07 12.03
CA GLY A 66 -3.50 -10.60 10.74
C GLY A 66 -2.59 -9.69 9.95
N GLU A 67 -1.94 -10.25 8.94
CA GLU A 67 -1.04 -9.55 8.05
C GLU A 67 -1.50 -9.68 6.60
N LEU A 68 -1.37 -8.62 5.85
CA LEU A 68 -1.50 -8.65 4.40
C LEU A 68 -0.16 -9.05 3.77
N THR A 69 -0.23 -9.75 2.65
CA THR A 69 1.00 -10.04 1.90
C THR A 69 1.67 -8.74 1.43
N PRO A 70 3.01 -8.68 1.39
CA PRO A 70 3.74 -7.48 0.95
C PRO A 70 3.31 -6.99 -0.42
N HIS A 71 2.89 -7.90 -1.31
CA HIS A 71 2.38 -7.57 -2.64
C HIS A 71 1.04 -6.79 -2.59
N ILE A 72 0.17 -7.11 -1.65
CA ILE A 72 -1.11 -6.38 -1.47
C ILE A 72 -0.83 -5.02 -0.83
N ILE A 73 0.02 -4.98 0.21
CA ILE A 73 0.39 -3.73 0.90
C ILE A 73 1.02 -2.74 -0.06
N ASP A 74 1.92 -3.18 -0.96
CA ASP A 74 2.57 -2.31 -1.96
C ASP A 74 1.59 -1.62 -2.91
N ARG A 75 0.38 -2.14 -3.07
CA ARG A 75 -0.65 -1.54 -3.93
C ARG A 75 -1.38 -0.36 -3.28
N PHE A 76 -1.29 -0.19 -1.96
CA PHE A 76 -1.80 0.99 -1.27
C PHE A 76 -0.78 2.12 -1.35
N SER A 77 -1.18 3.27 -1.86
CA SER A 77 -0.30 4.43 -2.01
C SER A 77 0.17 4.98 -0.67
N LEU A 78 -0.71 4.99 0.33
CA LEU A 78 -0.45 5.54 1.66
C LEU A 78 -0.81 4.50 2.73
N CYS A 79 -0.03 4.50 3.82
CA CYS A 79 -0.28 3.69 5.00
C CYS A 79 -0.03 4.55 6.24
N ALA A 80 -1.05 4.71 7.07
CA ALA A 80 -0.94 5.43 8.34
C ALA A 80 -1.05 4.44 9.51
N ILE A 81 -0.12 4.54 10.45
CA ILE A 81 -0.15 3.77 11.68
C ILE A 81 -0.86 4.60 12.74
N CYS A 82 -1.93 4.05 13.31
CA CYS A 82 -2.70 4.67 14.38
C CYS A 82 -2.38 3.97 15.71
N PRO A 83 -1.38 4.43 16.48
CA PRO A 83 -1.04 3.81 17.75
C PRO A 83 -2.14 4.06 18.79
N ALA A 84 -2.27 3.16 19.76
CA ALA A 84 -3.16 3.36 20.89
C ALA A 84 -2.77 4.63 21.68
N ILE A 85 -3.77 5.38 22.14
CA ILE A 85 -3.55 6.54 23.01
C ILE A 85 -3.02 6.05 24.35
N THR A 86 -1.76 6.33 24.63
CA THR A 86 -1.08 5.95 25.89
C THR A 86 -1.13 7.03 26.98
N ASP A 87 -1.32 8.30 26.57
CA ASP A 87 -1.42 9.41 27.50
C ASP A 87 -2.75 9.36 28.29
N PRO A 88 -2.72 9.28 29.63
CA PRO A 88 -3.92 9.23 30.46
C PRO A 88 -4.81 10.47 30.33
N ILE A 89 -4.24 11.65 30.05
CA ILE A 89 -4.98 12.91 29.92
C ILE A 89 -5.80 12.87 28.66
N LEU A 90 -5.18 12.47 27.54
CA LEU A 90 -5.88 12.32 26.24
C LEU A 90 -6.94 11.22 26.30
N ARG A 91 -6.65 10.08 26.96
CA ARG A 91 -7.65 9.02 27.17
C ARG A 91 -8.84 9.49 27.95
N ARG A 92 -8.62 10.27 29.02
CA ARG A 92 -9.70 10.87 29.81
C ARG A 92 -10.54 11.84 28.98
N GLN A 93 -9.90 12.66 28.16
CA GLN A 93 -10.60 13.61 27.29
C GLN A 93 -11.48 12.85 26.27
N PHE A 94 -10.91 11.86 25.57
CA PHE A 94 -11.65 11.00 24.65
C PHE A 94 -12.87 10.33 25.32
N LEU A 95 -12.67 9.74 26.51
CA LEU A 95 -13.74 9.09 27.24
C LEU A 95 -14.87 10.08 27.61
N LYS A 96 -14.52 11.29 28.06
CA LYS A 96 -15.51 12.34 28.35
C LYS A 96 -16.33 12.70 27.11
N GLU A 97 -15.68 12.89 25.97
CA GLU A 97 -16.35 13.21 24.71
C GLU A 97 -17.27 12.07 24.26
N ALA A 98 -16.82 10.82 24.40
CA ALA A 98 -17.62 9.65 24.04
C ALA A 98 -18.84 9.45 24.96
N LEU A 99 -18.73 9.78 26.24
CA LEU A 99 -19.85 9.66 27.21
C LEU A 99 -20.88 10.79 27.08
N ILE A 100 -20.49 11.95 26.56
CA ILE A 100 -21.40 13.09 26.37
C ILE A 100 -22.24 12.93 25.10
N LYS A 101 -21.70 12.27 24.07
CA LYS A 101 -22.40 12.07 22.80
C LYS A 101 -23.35 10.89 22.89
N SER A 102 -24.64 11.16 22.83
CA SER A 102 -25.66 10.12 22.60
C SER A 102 -25.51 9.55 21.18
N PRO A 103 -25.85 8.26 20.95
CA PRO A 103 -25.74 7.63 19.63
C PRO A 103 -26.45 8.35 18.48
N GLY A 104 -27.37 9.28 18.77
CA GLY A 104 -28.08 10.11 17.79
C GLY A 104 -27.48 11.49 17.56
N ASP A 105 -26.58 11.96 18.43
CA ASP A 105 -26.02 13.32 18.36
C ASP A 105 -24.74 13.43 17.51
N LEU A 106 -24.35 12.33 16.88
CA LEU A 106 -23.12 12.28 16.03
C LEU A 106 -23.26 13.09 14.74
N GLU A 107 -24.44 13.57 14.43
CA GLU A 107 -24.68 14.19 13.10
C GLU A 107 -24.54 15.70 13.04
N ASP A 108 -24.61 16.51 14.13
CA ASP A 108 -25.00 17.89 13.80
C ASP A 108 -24.36 19.10 14.47
N SER A 109 -23.51 19.10 15.46
CA SER A 109 -23.25 20.43 16.04
C SER A 109 -21.82 20.93 16.22
N ALA A 110 -20.83 20.06 16.30
CA ALA A 110 -19.43 20.50 16.46
C ALA A 110 -18.60 20.34 15.18
N LEU A 111 -19.05 19.49 14.26
CA LEU A 111 -18.31 19.14 13.03
C LEU A 111 -18.65 20.07 11.84
N THR A 112 -19.82 20.68 11.82
CA THR A 112 -20.32 21.41 10.63
C THR A 112 -19.49 22.64 10.26
N GLY A 113 -19.06 23.45 11.22
CA GLY A 113 -18.24 24.64 10.93
C GLY A 113 -16.81 24.29 10.50
N THR A 114 -16.18 23.38 11.24
CA THR A 114 -14.81 22.91 10.94
C THR A 114 -14.77 22.09 9.64
N ASN A 115 -15.80 21.27 9.41
CA ASN A 115 -15.94 20.47 8.19
C ASN A 115 -16.07 21.34 6.92
N ASN A 116 -16.78 22.47 6.99
CA ASN A 116 -16.90 23.35 5.83
C ASN A 116 -15.56 24.00 5.46
N LEU A 117 -14.78 24.47 6.44
CA LEU A 117 -13.45 25.02 6.19
C LEU A 117 -12.50 23.98 5.63
N GLN A 118 -12.51 22.77 6.20
CA GLN A 118 -11.69 21.66 5.68
C GLN A 118 -12.11 21.25 4.27
N ARG A 119 -13.40 21.17 4.01
CA ARG A 119 -13.93 20.89 2.68
C ARG A 119 -13.47 21.92 1.64
N ASP A 120 -13.59 23.19 1.96
CA ASP A 120 -13.17 24.27 1.05
C ASP A 120 -11.66 24.23 0.82
N MET A 121 -10.87 23.94 1.86
CA MET A 121 -9.42 23.76 1.74
C MET A 121 -9.08 22.58 0.82
N ILE A 122 -9.74 21.43 1.01
CA ILE A 122 -9.54 20.26 0.16
C ILE A 122 -9.94 20.54 -1.30
N LEU A 123 -11.08 21.17 -1.54
CA LEU A 123 -11.53 21.51 -2.90
C LEU A 123 -10.54 22.44 -3.61
N LYS A 124 -10.03 23.44 -2.92
CA LYS A 124 -8.98 24.33 -3.45
C LYS A 124 -7.70 23.55 -3.75
N ALA A 125 -7.28 22.66 -2.84
CA ALA A 125 -6.11 21.82 -3.02
C ALA A 125 -6.27 20.86 -4.22
N CYS A 126 -7.43 20.23 -4.39
CA CYS A 126 -7.72 19.38 -5.56
C CYS A 126 -7.58 20.15 -6.88
N HIS A 127 -8.07 21.39 -6.93
CA HIS A 127 -7.91 22.22 -8.13
C HIS A 127 -6.45 22.59 -8.37
N ARG A 128 -5.69 22.93 -7.30
CA ARG A 128 -4.29 23.31 -7.39
C ARG A 128 -3.38 22.15 -7.74
N TYR A 129 -3.69 20.93 -7.27
CA TYR A 129 -2.87 19.72 -7.41
C TYR A 129 -2.40 19.47 -8.85
N GLN A 130 -3.26 19.68 -9.84
CA GLN A 130 -2.93 19.45 -11.25
C GLN A 130 -1.87 20.42 -11.82
N TYR A 131 -1.57 21.51 -11.11
CA TYR A 131 -0.58 22.52 -11.51
C TYR A 131 0.69 22.48 -10.65
N ILE A 132 0.77 21.58 -9.69
CA ILE A 132 1.95 21.45 -8.82
C ILE A 132 3.15 21.01 -9.63
N HIS A 133 4.22 21.79 -9.55
CA HIS A 133 5.51 21.47 -10.16
C HIS A 133 6.39 20.68 -9.18
N ILE A 134 7.04 19.62 -9.67
CA ILE A 134 8.05 18.88 -8.92
C ILE A 134 9.41 19.22 -9.54
N PRO A 135 10.28 19.98 -8.85
CA PRO A 135 11.60 20.30 -9.36
C PRO A 135 12.48 19.05 -9.54
N ASP A 136 13.36 19.05 -10.55
CA ASP A 136 14.22 17.89 -10.85
C ASP A 136 15.06 17.43 -9.63
N GLY A 137 15.59 18.36 -8.83
CA GLY A 137 16.30 18.01 -7.61
C GLY A 137 15.43 17.32 -6.55
N ILE A 138 14.12 17.54 -6.56
CA ILE A 138 13.18 16.81 -5.70
C ILE A 138 12.92 15.40 -6.26
N VAL A 139 12.84 15.25 -7.59
CA VAL A 139 12.75 13.93 -8.24
C VAL A 139 13.96 13.08 -7.89
N ASP A 140 15.17 13.63 -8.01
CA ASP A 140 16.43 12.97 -7.64
C ASP A 140 16.44 12.55 -6.15
N LEU A 141 15.95 13.43 -5.28
CA LEU A 141 15.85 13.15 -3.84
C LEU A 141 14.88 11.99 -3.55
N ILE A 142 13.69 11.99 -4.15
CA ILE A 142 12.68 10.91 -3.99
C ILE A 142 13.28 9.57 -4.44
N THR A 143 13.92 9.55 -5.62
CA THR A 143 14.55 8.35 -6.18
C THR A 143 15.68 7.85 -5.29
N GLY A 144 16.53 8.74 -4.79
CA GLY A 144 17.60 8.40 -3.85
C GLY A 144 17.06 7.78 -2.55
N ILE A 145 16.05 8.38 -1.95
CA ILE A 145 15.40 7.87 -0.73
C ILE A 145 14.80 6.48 -0.96
N ALA A 146 14.06 6.29 -2.06
CA ALA A 146 13.44 5.00 -2.38
C ALA A 146 14.49 3.91 -2.57
N PHE A 147 15.61 4.24 -3.23
CA PHE A 147 16.76 3.34 -3.41
C PHE A 147 17.39 2.94 -2.07
N GLU A 148 17.70 3.91 -1.20
CA GLU A 148 18.29 3.67 0.13
C GLU A 148 17.39 2.83 1.04
N LEU A 149 16.05 3.00 0.94
CA LEU A 149 15.08 2.21 1.67
C LEU A 149 14.86 0.81 1.08
N GLY A 150 15.46 0.50 -0.07
CA GLY A 150 15.31 -0.78 -0.75
C GLY A 150 13.89 -1.01 -1.29
N VAL A 151 13.16 0.05 -1.61
CA VAL A 151 11.80 -0.04 -2.19
C VAL A 151 11.87 -0.71 -3.56
N LYS A 152 11.01 -1.70 -3.79
CA LYS A 152 10.98 -2.45 -5.04
C LYS A 152 10.00 -1.82 -6.02
N GLY A 153 10.47 -1.62 -7.26
CA GLY A 153 9.66 -1.03 -8.33
C GLY A 153 9.42 0.46 -8.14
N HIS A 154 8.56 1.06 -8.96
CA HIS A 154 8.37 2.52 -9.01
C HIS A 154 7.08 3.02 -8.32
N ARG A 155 6.25 2.11 -7.78
CA ARG A 155 5.01 2.51 -7.10
C ARG A 155 5.26 3.38 -5.89
N GLY A 156 6.33 3.08 -5.13
CA GLY A 156 6.72 3.86 -3.96
C GLY A 156 7.08 5.30 -4.32
N GLU A 157 7.91 5.49 -5.32
CA GLU A 157 8.34 6.81 -5.81
C GLU A 157 7.15 7.62 -6.32
N ILE A 158 6.28 7.00 -7.12
CA ILE A 158 5.06 7.64 -7.64
C ILE A 158 4.12 8.03 -6.48
N ALA A 159 3.90 7.14 -5.52
CA ALA A 159 3.06 7.41 -4.36
C ALA A 159 3.61 8.55 -3.50
N HIS A 160 4.94 8.56 -3.27
CA HIS A 160 5.60 9.60 -2.50
C HIS A 160 5.53 10.96 -3.22
N SER A 161 5.80 11.00 -4.52
CA SER A 161 5.66 12.21 -5.35
C SER A 161 4.23 12.76 -5.30
N SER A 162 3.23 11.89 -5.42
CA SER A 162 1.82 12.28 -5.36
C SER A 162 1.43 12.80 -3.98
N ALA A 163 1.89 12.16 -2.90
CA ALA A 163 1.64 12.60 -1.52
C ALA A 163 2.26 13.97 -1.24
N ALA A 164 3.52 14.18 -1.65
CA ALA A 164 4.21 15.45 -1.49
C ALA A 164 3.54 16.57 -2.29
N SER A 165 3.10 16.28 -3.53
CA SER A 165 2.34 17.24 -4.34
C SER A 165 0.99 17.61 -3.69
N ALA A 166 0.30 16.62 -3.13
CA ALA A 166 -0.96 16.87 -2.42
C ALA A 166 -0.74 17.75 -1.18
N LEU A 167 0.35 17.53 -0.44
CA LEU A 167 0.70 18.34 0.73
C LEU A 167 1.07 19.78 0.31
N ALA A 168 1.83 19.95 -0.76
CA ALA A 168 2.14 21.27 -1.32
C ALA A 168 0.86 22.02 -1.71
N ALA A 169 -0.08 21.33 -2.38
CA ALA A 169 -1.37 21.90 -2.76
C ALA A 169 -2.23 22.30 -1.56
N LEU A 170 -2.27 21.47 -0.50
CA LEU A 170 -2.96 21.77 0.75
C LEU A 170 -2.37 23.00 1.46
N ASN A 171 -1.06 23.17 1.36
CA ASN A 171 -0.34 24.33 1.91
C ASN A 171 -0.30 25.53 0.94
N GLU A 172 -1.15 25.54 -0.08
CA GLU A 172 -1.32 26.62 -1.04
C GLU A 172 -0.03 27.00 -1.80
N ARG A 173 0.88 26.03 -1.99
CA ARG A 173 2.13 26.21 -2.76
C ARG A 173 1.97 25.64 -4.17
N ASP A 174 2.79 26.13 -5.11
CA ASP A 174 2.76 25.73 -6.52
C ASP A 174 3.88 24.76 -6.88
N GLN A 175 4.77 24.45 -5.92
CA GLN A 175 5.84 23.46 -6.11
C GLN A 175 6.12 22.68 -4.83
N VAL A 176 6.60 21.45 -5.03
CA VAL A 176 7.02 20.55 -3.95
C VAL A 176 8.32 21.04 -3.33
N SER A 177 8.41 20.99 -2.00
CA SER A 177 9.60 21.30 -1.20
C SER A 177 10.16 20.08 -0.50
N ILE A 178 11.36 20.20 0.06
CA ILE A 178 12.00 19.16 0.89
C ILE A 178 11.16 18.84 2.12
N ASP A 179 10.49 19.85 2.69
CA ASP A 179 9.62 19.65 3.86
C ASP A 179 8.43 18.75 3.54
N ASP A 180 7.87 18.85 2.32
CA ASP A 180 6.78 17.98 1.88
C ASP A 180 7.25 16.53 1.74
N ILE A 181 8.45 16.34 1.17
CA ILE A 181 9.08 15.01 1.07
C ILE A 181 9.27 14.41 2.46
N SER A 182 9.83 15.18 3.40
CA SER A 182 10.07 14.73 4.77
C SER A 182 8.76 14.38 5.50
N ALA A 183 7.73 15.21 5.37
CA ALA A 183 6.45 15.01 6.03
C ALA A 183 5.66 13.81 5.49
N THR A 184 5.79 13.50 4.20
CA THR A 184 5.05 12.41 3.56
C THR A 184 5.81 11.09 3.51
N LEU A 185 7.10 11.08 3.85
CA LEU A 185 7.98 9.91 3.79
C LEU A 185 7.40 8.71 4.55
N GLN A 186 6.98 8.94 5.79
CA GLN A 186 6.52 7.88 6.67
C GLN A 186 5.25 7.19 6.13
N ILE A 187 4.28 7.97 5.67
CA ILE A 187 3.00 7.44 5.21
C ILE A 187 3.07 6.80 3.82
N SER A 188 4.05 7.18 2.99
CA SER A 188 4.16 6.70 1.59
C SER A 188 5.18 5.59 1.39
N LEU A 189 6.29 5.55 2.14
CA LEU A 189 7.40 4.62 1.89
C LEU A 189 7.67 3.63 3.03
N GLN A 190 7.31 3.92 4.27
CA GLN A 190 7.69 3.07 5.41
C GLN A 190 7.15 1.64 5.29
N HIS A 191 5.91 1.46 4.83
CA HIS A 191 5.30 0.15 4.65
C HIS A 191 5.88 -0.65 3.46
N ARG A 192 6.72 -0.03 2.63
CA ARG A 192 7.42 -0.62 1.49
C ARG A 192 8.89 -0.94 1.77
N LYS A 193 9.40 -0.54 2.92
CA LYS A 193 10.78 -0.77 3.30
C LYS A 193 11.08 -2.26 3.34
N CYS A 194 12.11 -2.70 2.60
CA CYS A 194 12.61 -4.04 2.68
C CYS A 194 13.70 -4.13 3.75
N ASP A 195 13.49 -4.96 4.78
CA ASP A 195 14.54 -5.32 5.73
C ASP A 195 15.61 -6.15 5.00
N ASN A 196 16.68 -5.48 4.59
CA ASN A 196 17.84 -6.10 3.94
C ASN A 196 18.68 -6.99 4.89
N GLN A 197 18.23 -7.23 6.12
CA GLN A 197 19.01 -7.98 7.12
C GLN A 197 18.89 -9.51 7.03
N LYS A 198 18.20 -10.09 6.04
CA LYS A 198 18.10 -11.56 5.87
C LYS A 198 18.70 -12.08 4.57
N LYS A 199 19.76 -11.47 4.05
CA LYS A 199 20.62 -12.13 3.07
C LYS A 199 21.95 -12.48 3.72
N SER A 200 22.03 -13.66 4.34
CA SER A 200 23.31 -14.35 4.50
C SER A 200 23.91 -14.52 3.12
N PRO A 201 25.23 -14.22 2.95
CA PRO A 201 25.87 -14.42 1.67
C PRO A 201 25.78 -15.90 1.28
N PRO A 202 25.64 -16.23 -0.01
CA PRO A 202 25.66 -17.62 -0.44
C PRO A 202 27.00 -18.21 -0.02
N SER A 203 26.95 -19.28 0.76
CA SER A 203 28.11 -20.08 1.10
C SER A 203 28.68 -20.63 -0.21
N HIS A 204 29.84 -20.12 -0.61
CA HIS A 204 30.66 -20.74 -1.65
C HIS A 204 31.07 -22.11 -1.16
N GLY A 205 30.42 -23.14 -1.67
CA GLY A 205 30.86 -24.50 -1.58
C GLY A 205 32.22 -24.63 -2.29
N ASN A 206 33.26 -24.84 -1.53
CA ASN A 206 34.56 -25.24 -2.01
C ASN A 206 34.46 -26.66 -2.56
N ASP A 207 34.25 -26.80 -3.84
CA ASP A 207 34.60 -28.04 -4.55
C ASP A 207 36.12 -28.15 -4.59
N LYS A 208 36.66 -28.95 -3.66
CA LYS A 208 38.02 -29.45 -3.79
C LYS A 208 37.98 -30.69 -4.69
N ASN A 209 38.39 -30.47 -5.94
CA ASN A 209 38.97 -31.48 -6.81
C ASN A 209 39.99 -32.32 -6.04
N GLN A 210 39.81 -33.63 -5.98
CA GLN A 210 40.90 -34.58 -5.86
C GLN A 210 40.76 -35.62 -6.95
N SER A 211 41.63 -35.43 -7.94
CA SER A 211 42.06 -36.40 -8.92
C SER A 211 42.88 -37.48 -8.24
N SER A 212 42.59 -38.75 -8.51
CA SER A 212 43.58 -39.80 -8.64
C SER A 212 42.95 -41.05 -9.30
N SER A 213 43.42 -41.32 -10.49
CA SER A 213 43.38 -42.62 -11.18
C SER A 213 44.61 -43.41 -10.76
N PRO A 214 44.90 -44.59 -11.35
CA PRO A 214 44.15 -45.85 -11.44
C PRO A 214 45.00 -47.00 -10.83
N ASP A 215 44.53 -48.22 -10.75
CA ASP A 215 45.14 -49.44 -11.23
C ASP A 215 44.49 -50.71 -10.66
N SER A 216 44.27 -51.57 -11.59
CA SER A 216 44.56 -53.00 -11.72
C SER A 216 43.69 -54.03 -10.98
N GLU A 217 43.12 -54.83 -11.87
CA GLU A 217 43.16 -56.31 -11.90
C GLU A 217 42.52 -57.13 -10.78
N ASN A 218 41.53 -57.92 -11.00
CA ASN A 218 41.62 -59.25 -11.53
C ASN A 218 40.40 -60.14 -11.15
N LYS A 219 39.87 -60.80 -12.17
CA LYS A 219 39.36 -62.19 -12.19
C LYS A 219 38.45 -62.79 -11.11
N LYS A 220 37.36 -63.22 -11.57
CA LYS A 220 36.88 -64.63 -11.75
C LYS A 220 35.43 -64.78 -11.35
N GLU A 221 34.69 -65.22 -12.34
CA GLU A 221 34.02 -66.54 -12.45
C GLU A 221 33.07 -66.94 -11.31
N GLY A 222 31.87 -67.27 -11.75
CA GLY A 222 31.08 -68.27 -11.14
C GLY A 222 29.59 -68.14 -11.24
N ASP A 223 29.05 -68.67 -12.29
CA ASP A 223 27.87 -69.52 -12.39
C ASP A 223 26.74 -69.41 -11.35
N GLY A 224 25.51 -69.22 -11.88
CA GLY A 224 24.61 -70.37 -11.83
C GLY A 224 23.23 -70.02 -11.35
N PHE A 225 22.29 -70.19 -12.25
CA PHE A 225 20.94 -70.74 -12.08
C PHE A 225 20.10 -70.38 -10.82
N SER A 226 19.01 -69.77 -10.98
CA SER A 226 17.63 -70.29 -11.17
C SER A 226 16.69 -69.19 -11.35
#